data_bf787106b5ad4f96aacdaf6ca82b6e3a
#
_entry.id   bf787106b5ad4f96aacdaf6ca82b6e3a
#
_cell.length_a   1.000
_cell.length_b   1.000
_cell.length_c   1.000
_cell.angle_alpha   90.00
_cell.angle_beta   90.00
_cell.angle_gamma   90.00
#
_symmetry.space_group_name_H-M   'P 1'
#
loop_
_entity.id
_entity.type
_entity.pdbx_description
1 polymer ?
#
loop_
_entity_poly.entity_id
_entity_poly.type
_entity_poly.pdbx_seq_one_letter_code
_entity_poly.pdbx_strand_id
1 'polypeptide(L)'
;MHILVTGFAPFDNQNINPSWEAVTQLEDIIGTHTIDKLKLPTSFKKVDNIINKTLASNHYDVVLAIGQAGGRNAITPERVAINIDDARIPDNDDFQPIDQAIHLDGAPAYFSNLPVKAMTKSIIDQGLPGALSNSAGTYVCNHVLYHLGYLQDKHYPHLRFGFIHVPYIPEQVVGKPDTPSMPLENIVAGLTAAIEAISNDEDLCIALGTTE
;
A
#
# COMPACT_ATOMS: atom_id res chain seq x y z
N MET A 1 7.99 2.29 -17.18
CA MET A 1 6.97 1.29 -16.75
C MET A 1 5.63 1.99 -16.64
N HIS A 2 4.55 1.24 -16.86
CA HIS A 2 3.18 1.69 -16.61
C HIS A 2 2.76 1.20 -15.21
N ILE A 3 2.53 2.11 -14.30
CA ILE A 3 2.27 1.82 -12.88
C ILE A 3 0.85 2.23 -12.52
N LEU A 4 0.08 1.29 -12.01
CA LEU A 4 -1.19 1.59 -11.34
C LEU A 4 -0.92 1.90 -9.87
N VAL A 5 -1.23 3.11 -9.43
CA VAL A 5 -1.15 3.51 -8.02
C VAL A 5 -2.57 3.60 -7.47
N THR A 6 -2.85 2.85 -6.39
CA THR A 6 -4.17 2.87 -5.78
C THR A 6 -4.14 3.53 -4.40
N GLY A 7 -5.26 4.16 -4.02
CA GLY A 7 -5.51 4.68 -2.68
C GLY A 7 -6.91 4.30 -2.24
N PHE A 8 -7.21 4.40 -0.95
CA PHE A 8 -8.50 3.95 -0.40
C PHE A 8 -9.48 5.09 -0.13
N ALA A 9 -10.76 4.77 -0.25
CA ALA A 9 -11.83 5.61 0.24
C ALA A 9 -11.74 5.78 1.78
N PRO A 10 -12.28 6.86 2.34
CA PRO A 10 -12.41 7.03 3.79
C PRO A 10 -13.16 5.85 4.43
N PHE A 11 -12.82 5.51 5.67
CA PHE A 11 -13.42 4.45 6.47
C PHE A 11 -13.45 4.85 7.95
N ASP A 12 -14.11 4.05 8.81
CA ASP A 12 -14.18 4.29 10.25
C ASP A 12 -14.66 5.72 10.60
N ASN A 13 -15.75 6.16 9.96
CA ASN A 13 -16.33 7.50 10.13
C ASN A 13 -15.36 8.68 9.86
N GLN A 14 -14.24 8.45 9.18
CA GLN A 14 -13.37 9.51 8.73
C GLN A 14 -13.91 10.15 7.44
N ASN A 15 -13.68 11.45 7.26
CA ASN A 15 -14.10 12.16 6.05
C ASN A 15 -13.05 12.09 4.93
N ILE A 16 -11.80 11.79 5.29
CA ILE A 16 -10.65 11.74 4.39
C ILE A 16 -9.84 10.47 4.63
N ASN A 17 -9.09 10.05 3.59
CA ASN A 17 -8.09 9.02 3.71
C ASN A 17 -6.80 9.52 3.05
N PRO A 18 -5.71 9.73 3.81
CA PRO A 18 -4.46 10.31 3.30
C PRO A 18 -3.87 9.52 2.15
N SER A 19 -4.15 8.21 2.04
CA SER A 19 -3.66 7.42 0.91
C SER A 19 -4.25 7.90 -0.42
N TRP A 20 -5.56 8.14 -0.48
CA TRP A 20 -6.18 8.65 -1.70
C TRP A 20 -5.84 10.12 -1.95
N GLU A 21 -5.83 10.94 -0.91
CA GLU A 21 -5.45 12.35 -1.03
C GLU A 21 -4.03 12.50 -1.60
N ALA A 22 -3.08 11.69 -1.13
CA ALA A 22 -1.73 11.69 -1.66
C ALA A 22 -1.66 11.17 -3.10
N VAL A 23 -2.35 10.06 -3.41
CA VAL A 23 -2.38 9.48 -4.77
C VAL A 23 -2.92 10.48 -5.79
N THR A 24 -3.94 11.26 -5.43
CA THR A 24 -4.48 12.28 -6.36
C THR A 24 -3.49 13.39 -6.70
N GLN A 25 -2.53 13.67 -5.81
CA GLN A 25 -1.52 14.73 -5.98
C GLN A 25 -0.22 14.25 -6.64
N LEU A 26 -0.06 12.94 -6.87
CA LEU A 26 1.07 12.44 -7.65
C LEU A 26 1.00 12.98 -9.08
N GLU A 27 2.15 13.25 -9.68
CA GLU A 27 2.22 13.57 -11.10
C GLU A 27 1.87 12.34 -11.95
N ASP A 28 1.36 12.55 -13.16
CA ASP A 28 1.03 11.48 -14.10
C ASP A 28 2.28 10.83 -14.73
N ILE A 29 3.43 11.49 -14.56
CA ILE A 29 4.75 10.97 -14.93
C ILE A 29 5.70 11.20 -13.76
N ILE A 30 6.29 10.11 -13.24
CA ILE A 30 7.28 10.14 -12.17
C ILE A 30 8.54 9.44 -12.69
N GLY A 31 9.64 10.21 -12.83
CA GLY A 31 10.85 9.72 -13.49
C GLY A 31 10.54 9.27 -14.93
N THR A 32 10.67 7.99 -15.22
CA THR A 32 10.35 7.38 -16.52
C THR A 32 9.06 6.57 -16.51
N HIS A 33 8.26 6.67 -15.44
CA HIS A 33 7.05 5.88 -15.24
C HIS A 33 5.81 6.69 -15.57
N THR A 34 4.86 6.09 -16.28
CA THR A 34 3.49 6.60 -16.43
C THR A 34 2.64 6.10 -15.27
N ILE A 35 1.86 6.97 -14.65
CA ILE A 35 1.08 6.68 -13.43
C ILE A 35 -0.40 6.78 -13.75
N ASP A 36 -1.10 5.67 -13.58
CA ASP A 36 -2.57 5.65 -13.50
C ASP A 36 -2.99 5.59 -12.04
N LYS A 37 -4.09 6.25 -11.70
CA LYS A 37 -4.61 6.37 -10.33
C LYS A 37 -5.97 5.71 -10.20
N LEU A 38 -6.14 4.89 -9.15
CA LEU A 38 -7.41 4.19 -8.90
C LEU A 38 -7.80 4.30 -7.44
N LYS A 39 -9.02 4.76 -7.17
CA LYS A 39 -9.61 4.76 -5.84
C LYS A 39 -10.27 3.42 -5.55
N LEU A 40 -9.81 2.74 -4.50
CA LEU A 40 -10.41 1.51 -4.01
C LEU A 40 -11.39 1.79 -2.85
N PRO A 41 -12.51 1.09 -2.76
CA PRO A 41 -13.32 1.11 -1.55
C PRO A 41 -12.58 0.39 -0.42
N THR A 42 -12.79 0.81 0.82
CA THR A 42 -12.35 0.04 1.98
C THR A 42 -13.39 -1.05 2.26
N SER A 43 -13.32 -2.12 1.46
CA SER A 43 -14.29 -3.23 1.47
C SER A 43 -13.63 -4.51 0.98
N PHE A 44 -13.61 -5.54 1.83
CA PHE A 44 -13.06 -6.86 1.50
C PHE A 44 -13.72 -7.49 0.26
N LYS A 45 -15.03 -7.39 0.16
CA LYS A 45 -15.80 -8.04 -0.92
C LYS A 45 -15.72 -7.35 -2.27
N LYS A 46 -15.35 -6.06 -2.31
CA LYS A 46 -15.37 -5.26 -3.55
C LYS A 46 -14.02 -5.08 -4.19
N VAL A 47 -12.94 -5.03 -3.38
CA VAL A 47 -11.59 -4.68 -3.88
C VAL A 47 -11.11 -5.67 -4.93
N ASP A 48 -11.27 -6.97 -4.73
CA ASP A 48 -10.81 -8.00 -5.68
C ASP A 48 -11.43 -7.84 -7.06
N ASN A 49 -12.76 -7.65 -7.10
CA ASN A 49 -13.46 -7.50 -8.37
C ASN A 49 -13.03 -6.22 -9.14
N ILE A 50 -12.73 -5.13 -8.40
CA ILE A 50 -12.26 -3.88 -9.01
C ILE A 50 -10.84 -4.07 -9.55
N ILE A 51 -9.94 -4.66 -8.77
CA ILE A 51 -8.56 -4.93 -9.18
C ILE A 51 -8.56 -5.87 -10.40
N ASN A 52 -9.30 -6.99 -10.34
CA ASN A 52 -9.39 -7.97 -11.42
C ASN A 52 -9.89 -7.33 -12.72
N LYS A 53 -10.94 -6.52 -12.67
CA LYS A 53 -11.47 -5.81 -13.84
C LYS A 53 -10.47 -4.81 -14.41
N THR A 54 -9.76 -4.10 -13.55
CA THR A 54 -8.78 -3.11 -13.98
C THR A 54 -7.60 -3.78 -14.69
N LEU A 55 -7.07 -4.87 -14.14
CA LEU A 55 -5.97 -5.62 -14.73
C LEU A 55 -6.38 -6.39 -16.01
N ALA A 56 -7.64 -6.82 -16.11
CA ALA A 56 -8.15 -7.44 -17.32
C ALA A 56 -8.35 -6.45 -18.48
N SER A 57 -8.56 -5.17 -18.18
CA SER A 57 -8.83 -4.13 -19.17
C SER A 57 -7.58 -3.35 -19.60
N ASN A 58 -6.52 -3.37 -18.81
CA ASN A 58 -5.31 -2.59 -19.02
C ASN A 58 -4.07 -3.41 -18.67
N HIS A 59 -2.97 -3.12 -19.35
CA HIS A 59 -1.68 -3.72 -19.03
C HIS A 59 -0.90 -2.78 -18.10
N TYR A 60 -0.49 -3.30 -16.94
CA TYR A 60 0.39 -2.62 -15.99
C TYR A 60 1.63 -3.47 -15.72
N ASP A 61 2.78 -2.83 -15.66
CA ASP A 61 4.02 -3.46 -15.22
C ASP A 61 4.06 -3.61 -13.70
N VAL A 62 3.43 -2.64 -13.00
CA VAL A 62 3.43 -2.55 -11.53
C VAL A 62 2.06 -2.15 -11.03
N VAL A 63 1.62 -2.77 -9.92
CA VAL A 63 0.54 -2.26 -9.07
C VAL A 63 1.11 -1.90 -7.70
N LEU A 64 1.05 -0.63 -7.34
CA LEU A 64 1.46 -0.12 -6.04
C LEU A 64 0.22 0.37 -5.28
N ALA A 65 -0.15 -0.31 -4.22
CA ALA A 65 -1.26 0.11 -3.38
C ALA A 65 -0.75 0.99 -2.21
N ILE A 66 -1.51 2.04 -1.92
CA ILE A 66 -1.21 2.96 -0.82
C ILE A 66 -2.35 2.90 0.18
N GLY A 67 -2.05 2.70 1.46
CA GLY A 67 -3.05 2.65 2.54
C GLY A 67 -2.68 3.54 3.72
N GLN A 68 -3.68 3.88 4.54
CA GLN A 68 -3.49 4.59 5.81
C GLN A 68 -3.17 3.61 6.94
N ALA A 69 -2.11 3.88 7.69
CA ALA A 69 -1.82 3.21 8.96
C ALA A 69 -1.76 4.21 10.11
N GLY A 70 -2.91 4.43 10.75
CA GLY A 70 -3.00 5.31 11.91
C GLY A 70 -2.09 4.86 13.05
N GLY A 71 -1.37 5.81 13.66
CA GLY A 71 -0.41 5.55 14.73
C GLY A 71 1.03 5.31 14.26
N ARG A 72 1.27 5.08 12.97
CA ARG A 72 2.64 5.07 12.43
C ARG A 72 3.14 6.50 12.22
N ASN A 73 4.43 6.70 12.43
CA ASN A 73 5.12 8.01 12.27
C ASN A 73 5.98 8.08 11.01
N ALA A 74 5.98 7.04 10.18
CA ALA A 74 6.82 6.91 8.98
C ALA A 74 6.02 6.38 7.79
N ILE A 75 6.48 6.69 6.57
CA ILE A 75 6.03 6.05 5.34
C ILE A 75 6.67 4.65 5.30
N THR A 76 5.86 3.61 5.17
CA THR A 76 6.33 2.25 5.36
C THR A 76 6.00 1.35 4.17
N PRO A 77 6.97 1.08 3.27
CA PRO A 77 6.86 -0.02 2.31
C PRO A 77 6.69 -1.36 3.03
N GLU A 78 5.70 -2.14 2.61
CA GLU A 78 5.36 -3.44 3.21
C GLU A 78 6.12 -4.57 2.50
N ARG A 79 6.77 -5.43 3.27
CA ARG A 79 7.54 -6.55 2.74
C ARG A 79 6.66 -7.74 2.38
N VAL A 80 5.60 -8.00 3.12
CA VAL A 80 4.85 -9.24 3.07
C VAL A 80 3.39 -9.06 3.44
N ALA A 81 2.52 -9.83 2.80
CA ALA A 81 1.14 -10.04 3.19
C ALA A 81 0.90 -11.50 3.56
N ILE A 82 -0.02 -11.77 4.47
CA ILE A 82 -0.39 -13.10 4.95
C ILE A 82 -1.81 -13.45 4.54
N ASN A 83 -2.11 -14.75 4.41
CA ASN A 83 -3.40 -15.27 3.95
C ASN A 83 -4.45 -15.27 5.06
N ILE A 84 -4.71 -14.11 5.66
CA ILE A 84 -5.69 -13.95 6.73
C ILE A 84 -6.40 -12.62 6.61
N ASP A 85 -7.73 -12.67 6.67
CA ASP A 85 -8.60 -11.55 6.99
C ASP A 85 -9.09 -11.71 8.43
N ASP A 86 -8.66 -10.77 9.30
CA ASP A 86 -9.09 -10.69 10.69
C ASP A 86 -9.28 -9.22 11.07
N ALA A 87 -10.53 -8.77 11.10
CA ALA A 87 -10.88 -7.37 11.18
C ALA A 87 -11.33 -6.95 12.58
N ARG A 88 -10.61 -6.01 13.19
CA ARG A 88 -10.98 -5.43 14.48
C ARG A 88 -12.24 -4.56 14.41
N ILE A 89 -12.53 -3.97 13.25
CA ILE A 89 -13.71 -3.15 12.96
C ILE A 89 -14.33 -3.62 11.64
N PRO A 90 -15.64 -3.44 11.42
CA PRO A 90 -16.24 -3.72 10.10
C PRO A 90 -15.66 -2.83 9.01
N ASP A 91 -15.74 -3.30 7.78
CA ASP A 91 -15.44 -2.49 6.59
C ASP A 91 -16.62 -1.56 6.23
N ASN A 92 -16.52 -0.82 5.11
CA ASN A 92 -17.55 0.11 4.68
C ASN A 92 -18.86 -0.57 4.20
N ASP A 93 -18.89 -1.89 4.12
CA ASP A 93 -20.10 -2.68 3.81
C ASP A 93 -20.59 -3.48 5.04
N ASP A 94 -20.19 -3.06 6.26
CA ASP A 94 -20.54 -3.72 7.52
C ASP A 94 -20.08 -5.19 7.59
N PHE A 95 -19.07 -5.57 6.80
CA PHE A 95 -18.49 -6.89 6.84
C PHE A 95 -17.24 -6.92 7.73
N GLN A 96 -17.21 -7.87 8.64
CA GLN A 96 -16.13 -8.03 9.64
C GLN A 96 -15.68 -9.50 9.68
N PRO A 97 -14.71 -9.90 8.84
CA PRO A 97 -14.15 -11.25 8.86
C PRO A 97 -13.33 -11.48 10.13
N ILE A 98 -13.34 -12.73 10.61
CA ILE A 98 -12.54 -13.20 11.76
C ILE A 98 -11.83 -14.46 11.32
N ASP A 99 -10.47 -14.44 11.35
CA ASP A 99 -9.59 -15.58 11.03
C ASP A 99 -9.96 -16.31 9.72
N GLN A 100 -10.32 -15.57 8.68
CA GLN A 100 -10.68 -16.14 7.38
C GLN A 100 -9.51 -16.12 6.42
N ALA A 101 -9.30 -17.23 5.68
CA ALA A 101 -8.35 -17.23 4.58
C ALA A 101 -8.85 -16.33 3.44
N ILE A 102 -7.95 -15.54 2.85
CA ILE A 102 -8.24 -14.67 1.71
C ILE A 102 -8.48 -15.55 0.46
N HIS A 103 -7.53 -16.46 0.17
CA HIS A 103 -7.67 -17.46 -0.89
C HIS A 103 -7.33 -18.84 -0.34
N LEU A 104 -8.25 -19.80 -0.48
CA LEU A 104 -8.09 -21.17 0.04
C LEU A 104 -6.98 -21.95 -0.67
N ASP A 105 -6.69 -21.62 -1.91
CA ASP A 105 -5.65 -22.22 -2.75
C ASP A 105 -4.40 -21.35 -2.89
N GLY A 106 -4.32 -20.26 -2.14
CA GLY A 106 -3.19 -19.36 -2.11
C GLY A 106 -2.09 -19.82 -1.14
N ALA A 107 -0.88 -19.28 -1.30
CA ALA A 107 0.23 -19.54 -0.39
C ALA A 107 -0.05 -18.94 1.01
N PRO A 108 0.64 -19.40 2.07
CA PRO A 108 0.49 -18.80 3.41
C PRO A 108 0.81 -17.31 3.45
N ALA A 109 1.70 -16.85 2.57
CA ALA A 109 2.12 -15.45 2.45
C ALA A 109 2.68 -15.17 1.05
N TYR A 110 2.59 -13.91 0.62
CA TYR A 110 3.26 -13.39 -0.57
C TYR A 110 4.14 -12.22 -0.20
N PHE A 111 5.40 -12.25 -0.63
CA PHE A 111 6.33 -11.15 -0.48
C PHE A 111 6.15 -10.17 -1.65
N SER A 112 6.16 -8.87 -1.34
CA SER A 112 6.30 -7.84 -2.37
C SER A 112 7.54 -8.13 -3.23
N ASN A 113 7.40 -8.05 -4.53
CA ASN A 113 8.50 -8.21 -5.48
C ASN A 113 9.04 -6.85 -5.99
N LEU A 114 8.68 -5.75 -5.30
CA LEU A 114 9.28 -4.44 -5.49
C LEU A 114 10.56 -4.29 -4.64
N PRO A 115 11.47 -3.38 -5.01
CA PRO A 115 12.70 -3.13 -4.28
C PRO A 115 12.43 -2.32 -2.99
N VAL A 116 11.77 -2.95 -2.00
CA VAL A 116 11.23 -2.28 -0.81
C VAL A 116 12.29 -1.60 0.05
N LYS A 117 13.54 -2.09 0.04
CA LYS A 117 14.65 -1.42 0.74
C LYS A 117 15.13 -0.18 0.00
N ALA A 118 15.22 -0.24 -1.33
CA ALA A 118 15.53 0.92 -2.14
C ALA A 118 14.44 2.01 -2.01
N MET A 119 13.18 1.61 -2.03
CA MET A 119 12.04 2.50 -1.80
C MET A 119 12.13 3.17 -0.40
N THR A 120 12.38 2.38 0.65
CA THR A 120 12.55 2.90 2.02
C THR A 120 13.72 3.86 2.11
N LYS A 121 14.86 3.50 1.50
CA LYS A 121 16.04 4.37 1.50
C LYS A 121 15.79 5.67 0.76
N SER A 122 15.12 5.64 -0.39
CA SER A 122 14.78 6.85 -1.16
C SER A 122 13.91 7.81 -0.35
N ILE A 123 12.94 7.31 0.44
CA ILE A 123 12.15 8.13 1.35
C ILE A 123 13.05 8.81 2.40
N ILE A 124 13.96 8.04 3.02
CA ILE A 124 14.90 8.56 4.03
C ILE A 124 15.85 9.61 3.43
N ASP A 125 16.33 9.39 2.20
CA ASP A 125 17.23 10.32 1.51
C ASP A 125 16.56 11.68 1.18
N GLN A 126 15.21 11.72 1.15
CA GLN A 126 14.45 12.99 1.09
C GLN A 126 14.36 13.70 2.46
N GLY A 127 14.97 13.16 3.50
CA GLY A 127 14.86 13.69 4.86
C GLY A 127 13.51 13.37 5.54
N LEU A 128 12.77 12.40 5.02
CA LEU A 128 11.46 12.01 5.54
C LEU A 128 11.56 10.71 6.37
N PRO A 129 10.72 10.55 7.40
CA PRO A 129 10.62 9.29 8.13
C PRO A 129 10.18 8.15 7.20
N GLY A 130 11.07 7.19 6.97
CA GLY A 130 10.81 5.97 6.20
C GLY A 130 11.24 4.74 7.00
N ALA A 131 10.47 3.66 6.97
CA ALA A 131 10.80 2.41 7.63
C ALA A 131 10.27 1.21 6.82
N LEU A 132 11.00 0.10 6.83
CA LEU A 132 10.54 -1.14 6.21
C LEU A 132 9.61 -1.88 7.18
N SER A 133 8.41 -2.23 6.71
CA SER A 133 7.43 -2.94 7.52
C SER A 133 7.40 -4.44 7.18
N ASN A 134 7.24 -5.27 8.19
CA ASN A 134 7.13 -6.73 8.06
C ASN A 134 5.68 -7.23 8.26
N SER A 135 4.70 -6.33 8.36
CA SER A 135 3.29 -6.71 8.48
C SER A 135 2.37 -5.60 8.00
N ALA A 136 1.55 -5.91 7.00
CA ALA A 136 0.49 -5.04 6.53
C ALA A 136 -0.78 -5.11 7.41
N GLY A 137 -0.72 -5.82 8.54
CA GLY A 137 -1.86 -6.12 9.39
C GLY A 137 -2.72 -7.27 8.86
N THR A 138 -4.02 -7.24 9.17
CA THR A 138 -4.99 -8.28 8.78
C THR A 138 -6.32 -7.68 8.31
N TYR A 139 -6.33 -6.39 7.97
CA TYR A 139 -7.47 -5.66 7.45
C TYR A 139 -7.39 -5.53 5.90
N VAL A 140 -8.23 -4.71 5.29
CA VAL A 140 -8.32 -4.55 3.82
C VAL A 140 -6.99 -4.25 3.15
N CYS A 141 -6.03 -3.61 3.83
CA CYS A 141 -4.69 -3.33 3.29
C CYS A 141 -3.89 -4.62 3.06
N ASN A 142 -3.87 -5.51 4.05
CA ASN A 142 -3.24 -6.83 3.91
C ASN A 142 -3.96 -7.67 2.85
N HIS A 143 -5.30 -7.63 2.85
CA HIS A 143 -6.11 -8.31 1.84
C HIS A 143 -5.71 -7.91 0.41
N VAL A 144 -5.62 -6.60 0.13
CA VAL A 144 -5.22 -6.08 -1.20
C VAL A 144 -3.79 -6.49 -1.55
N LEU A 145 -2.83 -6.34 -0.63
CA LEU A 145 -1.44 -6.75 -0.91
C LEU A 145 -1.35 -8.25 -1.16
N TYR A 146 -2.06 -9.07 -0.38
CA TYR A 146 -2.11 -10.51 -0.55
C TYR A 146 -2.75 -10.88 -1.89
N HIS A 147 -3.90 -10.28 -2.23
CA HIS A 147 -4.60 -10.56 -3.49
C HIS A 147 -3.74 -10.21 -4.71
N LEU A 148 -2.99 -9.12 -4.68
CA LEU A 148 -2.03 -8.77 -5.74
C LEU A 148 -0.94 -9.85 -5.89
N GLY A 149 -0.42 -10.37 -4.78
CA GLY A 149 0.53 -11.48 -4.80
C GLY A 149 -0.08 -12.77 -5.34
N TYR A 150 -1.31 -13.08 -4.96
CA TYR A 150 -2.06 -14.21 -5.50
C TYR A 150 -2.28 -14.08 -7.02
N LEU A 151 -2.66 -12.89 -7.49
CA LEU A 151 -2.83 -12.62 -8.92
C LEU A 151 -1.51 -12.76 -9.69
N GLN A 152 -0.40 -12.31 -9.12
CA GLN A 152 0.93 -12.47 -9.70
C GLN A 152 1.30 -13.95 -9.83
N ASP A 153 1.08 -14.74 -8.76
CA ASP A 153 1.39 -16.17 -8.74
C ASP A 153 0.53 -16.98 -9.73
N LYS A 154 -0.77 -16.68 -9.83
CA LYS A 154 -1.73 -17.52 -10.59
C LYS A 154 -2.04 -17.02 -11.99
N HIS A 155 -2.02 -15.71 -12.24
CA HIS A 155 -2.61 -15.14 -13.45
C HIS A 155 -1.70 -14.17 -14.20
N TYR A 156 -0.84 -13.43 -13.49
CA TYR A 156 -0.01 -12.36 -14.07
C TYR A 156 1.46 -12.51 -13.66
N PRO A 157 2.20 -13.54 -14.12
CA PRO A 157 3.55 -13.86 -13.62
C PRO A 157 4.57 -12.73 -13.80
N HIS A 158 4.31 -11.78 -14.69
CA HIS A 158 5.18 -10.63 -14.94
C HIS A 158 4.80 -9.38 -14.12
N LEU A 159 3.67 -9.42 -13.40
CA LEU A 159 3.22 -8.30 -12.60
C LEU A 159 4.17 -8.07 -11.42
N ARG A 160 4.61 -6.84 -11.24
CA ARG A 160 5.26 -6.40 -10.00
C ARG A 160 4.21 -5.76 -9.10
N PHE A 161 4.30 -6.01 -7.80
CA PHE A 161 3.30 -5.52 -6.85
C PHE A 161 3.92 -5.17 -5.51
N GLY A 162 3.30 -4.22 -4.83
CA GLY A 162 3.69 -3.80 -3.50
C GLY A 162 2.65 -2.93 -2.83
N PHE A 163 2.96 -2.55 -1.61
CA PHE A 163 2.10 -1.74 -0.76
C PHE A 163 2.94 -0.77 0.06
N ILE A 164 2.43 0.46 0.25
CA ILE A 164 3.02 1.43 1.17
C ILE A 164 1.92 1.91 2.13
N HIS A 165 2.19 1.85 3.42
CA HIS A 165 1.37 2.55 4.39
C HIS A 165 1.90 3.96 4.65
N VAL A 166 0.96 4.90 4.77
CA VAL A 166 1.22 6.30 5.09
C VAL A 166 0.57 6.67 6.44
N PRO A 167 1.16 7.61 7.21
CA PRO A 167 0.59 8.10 8.46
C PRO A 167 -0.73 8.85 8.27
N TYR A 168 -1.38 9.19 9.38
CA TYR A 168 -2.39 10.24 9.41
C TYR A 168 -1.82 11.57 8.92
N ILE A 169 -2.67 12.41 8.34
CA ILE A 169 -2.37 13.83 8.13
C ILE A 169 -2.76 14.66 9.37
N PRO A 170 -2.21 15.88 9.56
CA PRO A 170 -2.45 16.68 10.77
C PRO A 170 -3.91 16.92 11.11
N GLU A 171 -4.77 17.08 10.08
CA GLU A 171 -6.21 17.32 10.25
C GLU A 171 -6.94 16.14 10.92
N GLN A 172 -6.44 14.92 10.75
CA GLN A 172 -7.04 13.72 11.33
C GLN A 172 -6.70 13.51 12.81
N VAL A 173 -5.69 14.21 13.31
CA VAL A 173 -5.20 14.04 14.69
C VAL A 173 -5.49 15.24 15.59
N VAL A 174 -6.19 16.26 15.09
CA VAL A 174 -6.67 17.36 15.93
C VAL A 174 -7.52 16.80 17.06
N GLY A 175 -7.10 17.04 18.31
CA GLY A 175 -7.76 16.47 19.48
C GLY A 175 -7.41 15.01 19.81
N LYS A 176 -6.45 14.39 19.13
CA LYS A 176 -5.88 13.07 19.45
C LYS A 176 -4.46 13.23 20.01
N PRO A 177 -4.27 13.41 21.33
CA PRO A 177 -2.94 13.58 21.89
C PRO A 177 -2.05 12.38 21.59
N ASP A 178 -0.75 12.63 21.47
CA ASP A 178 0.30 11.62 21.23
C ASP A 178 0.12 10.76 19.97
N THR A 179 -0.73 11.21 19.03
CA THR A 179 -0.95 10.52 17.76
C THR A 179 -0.07 11.15 16.68
N PRO A 180 0.88 10.39 16.08
CA PRO A 180 1.75 10.92 15.03
C PRO A 180 0.97 11.22 13.76
N SER A 181 1.44 12.23 13.03
CA SER A 181 0.92 12.60 11.71
C SER A 181 2.06 13.11 10.82
N MET A 182 1.80 13.17 9.52
CA MET A 182 2.74 13.69 8.52
C MET A 182 1.97 14.62 7.57
N PRO A 183 2.48 15.83 7.26
CA PRO A 183 1.87 16.72 6.27
C PRO A 183 1.67 16.00 4.92
N LEU A 184 0.56 16.28 4.24
CA LEU A 184 0.21 15.59 2.99
C LEU A 184 1.28 15.78 1.91
N GLU A 185 1.86 16.97 1.80
CA GLU A 185 2.97 17.26 0.88
C GLU A 185 4.21 16.39 1.14
N ASN A 186 4.50 16.06 2.40
CA ASN A 186 5.60 15.17 2.76
C ASN A 186 5.28 13.71 2.38
N ILE A 187 4.02 13.30 2.54
CA ILE A 187 3.57 11.98 2.08
C ILE A 187 3.73 11.88 0.57
N VAL A 188 3.28 12.88 -0.19
CA VAL A 188 3.41 12.93 -1.65
C VAL A 188 4.88 12.86 -2.08
N ALA A 189 5.76 13.66 -1.46
CA ALA A 189 7.19 13.65 -1.75
C ALA A 189 7.83 12.28 -1.47
N GLY A 190 7.48 11.65 -0.35
CA GLY A 190 7.97 10.32 0.00
C GLY A 190 7.48 9.22 -0.94
N LEU A 191 6.21 9.29 -1.36
CA LEU A 191 5.65 8.36 -2.36
C LEU A 191 6.31 8.54 -3.73
N THR A 192 6.54 9.78 -4.15
CA THR A 192 7.26 10.08 -5.41
C THR A 192 8.65 9.46 -5.39
N ALA A 193 9.43 9.68 -4.33
CA ALA A 193 10.76 9.08 -4.19
C ALA A 193 10.74 7.54 -4.18
N ALA A 194 9.74 6.96 -3.51
CA ALA A 194 9.56 5.50 -3.48
C ALA A 194 9.22 4.94 -4.88
N ILE A 195 8.37 5.64 -5.64
CA ILE A 195 7.98 5.24 -7.00
C ILE A 195 9.18 5.32 -7.95
N GLU A 196 10.00 6.37 -7.89
CA GLU A 196 11.23 6.47 -8.69
C GLU A 196 12.19 5.31 -8.43
N ALA A 197 12.29 4.86 -7.17
CA ALA A 197 13.14 3.74 -6.78
C ALA A 197 12.67 2.38 -7.34
N ILE A 198 11.44 2.25 -7.84
CA ILE A 198 10.94 1.01 -8.48
C ILE A 198 11.73 0.66 -9.75
N SER A 199 12.41 1.64 -10.37
CA SER A 199 13.29 1.40 -11.51
C SER A 199 14.46 0.45 -11.23
N ASN A 200 14.82 0.22 -9.97
CA ASN A 200 15.89 -0.70 -9.61
C ASN A 200 15.45 -2.14 -9.88
N ASP A 201 16.23 -2.87 -10.67
CA ASP A 201 15.96 -4.27 -10.99
C ASP A 201 16.20 -5.19 -9.79
N GLU A 202 17.17 -4.82 -8.92
CA GLU A 202 17.51 -5.56 -7.69
C GLU A 202 17.33 -4.66 -6.47
N ASP A 203 16.86 -5.25 -5.38
CA ASP A 203 16.73 -4.52 -4.11
C ASP A 203 18.11 -4.33 -3.43
N LEU A 204 18.20 -3.32 -2.58
CA LEU A 204 19.45 -2.99 -1.90
C LEU A 204 19.84 -4.07 -0.87
N CYS A 205 21.12 -4.46 -0.85
CA CYS A 205 21.70 -5.33 0.17
C CYS A 205 22.13 -4.48 1.40
N ILE A 206 21.16 -3.93 2.14
CA ILE A 206 21.37 -3.15 3.36
C ILE A 206 20.51 -3.67 4.51
N ALA A 207 20.93 -3.41 5.73
CA ALA A 207 20.17 -3.80 6.93
C ALA A 207 19.09 -2.75 7.22
N LEU A 208 17.81 -3.12 7.02
CA LEU A 208 16.63 -2.36 7.42
C LEU A 208 15.65 -3.22 8.21
N GLY A 209 16.15 -4.28 8.84
CA GLY A 209 15.35 -5.13 9.71
C GLY A 209 15.04 -4.46 11.05
N THR A 210 14.03 -5.00 11.74
CA THR A 210 13.69 -4.61 13.12
C THR A 210 14.25 -5.64 14.10
N THR A 211 14.48 -5.22 15.33
CA THR A 211 14.90 -6.11 16.44
C THR A 211 13.73 -6.50 17.33
N GLU A 212 12.53 -6.01 17.03
CA GLU A 212 11.28 -6.19 17.78
C GLU A 212 10.07 -6.31 16.81
#